data_714bf44cdc611f6776d00d41e4bea6e5
#
_entry.id   714bf44cdc611f6776d00d41e4bea6e5
#
_cell.length_a   1.000
_cell.length_b   1.000
_cell.length_c   1.000
_cell.angle_alpha   90.00
_cell.angle_beta   90.00
_cell.angle_gamma   90.00
#
_symmetry.space_group_name_H-M   'P 1'
#
loop_
_entity.id
_entity.type
_entity.pdbx_description
1 polymer ?
#
loop_
_entity_poly.entity_id
_entity_poly.type
_entity_poly.pdbx_seq_one_letter_code
_entity_poly.pdbx_strand_id
1 'polypeptide(L)'
;MESICGKQVWVIDAATLAARIAGYRDILMDIGTGDGRYVRTVARGCPSSFAIGIDACRENLRGASRDAPRNALFVIANALALPRELRGLATRITINFPWGSLLAALLDGDPAFRDGLVALAQPGAALEIRLNRGALAEAGYTPEAGAMRIARIAREWGFHTGRPARLDAEALRLYPTTWARRLAYGRDPCGWSLAATWPLGGAPNAGNVYPEQSGRGLLAPS
;
A
#
# COMPACT_ATOMS: atom_id res chain seq x y z
N MET A 1 13.96 -7.71 -0.95
CA MET A 1 12.75 -7.53 -1.80
C MET A 1 13.11 -7.29 -3.26
N GLU A 2 12.23 -7.66 -4.19
CA GLU A 2 12.44 -7.41 -5.62
C GLU A 2 12.04 -5.99 -6.02
N SER A 3 12.94 -5.27 -6.68
CA SER A 3 12.72 -3.94 -7.24
C SER A 3 12.89 -3.94 -8.74
N ILE A 4 12.22 -3.03 -9.45
CA ILE A 4 12.23 -2.97 -10.91
C ILE A 4 12.54 -1.56 -11.43
N CYS A 5 13.30 -1.51 -12.55
CA CYS A 5 13.48 -0.31 -13.39
C CYS A 5 13.41 -0.72 -14.88
N GLY A 6 12.36 -0.31 -15.55
CA GLY A 6 12.07 -0.74 -16.90
C GLY A 6 11.92 -2.26 -17.00
N LYS A 7 12.85 -2.94 -17.65
CA LYS A 7 12.86 -4.41 -17.79
C LYS A 7 13.76 -5.13 -16.76
N GLN A 8 14.62 -4.38 -16.08
CA GLN A 8 15.58 -4.94 -15.13
C GLN A 8 14.97 -5.10 -13.75
N VAL A 9 15.23 -6.25 -13.12
CA VAL A 9 14.82 -6.57 -11.75
C VAL A 9 16.07 -6.91 -10.95
N TRP A 10 16.12 -6.42 -9.73
CA TRP A 10 17.20 -6.72 -8.78
C TRP A 10 16.66 -6.84 -7.36
N VAL A 11 17.41 -7.50 -6.52
CA VAL A 11 17.08 -7.62 -5.10
C VAL A 11 17.68 -6.44 -4.34
N ILE A 12 16.85 -5.78 -3.52
CA ILE A 12 17.26 -4.75 -2.57
C ILE A 12 17.11 -5.33 -1.16
N ASP A 13 18.17 -5.26 -0.36
CA ASP A 13 18.14 -5.59 1.06
C ASP A 13 17.75 -4.38 1.91
N ALA A 14 17.57 -4.60 3.21
CA ALA A 14 17.16 -3.54 4.14
C ALA A 14 18.22 -2.42 4.26
N ALA A 15 19.50 -2.74 4.19
CA ALA A 15 20.58 -1.76 4.30
C ALA A 15 20.62 -0.83 3.08
N THR A 16 20.51 -1.39 1.88
CA THR A 16 20.42 -0.64 0.62
C THR A 16 19.18 0.26 0.59
N LEU A 17 18.02 -0.26 1.05
CA LEU A 17 16.81 0.54 1.16
C LEU A 17 17.00 1.69 2.15
N ALA A 18 17.52 1.41 3.34
CA ALA A 18 17.77 2.42 4.38
C ALA A 18 18.67 3.55 3.88
N ALA A 19 19.77 3.21 3.18
CA ALA A 19 20.64 4.21 2.56
C ALA A 19 19.92 5.05 1.51
N ARG A 20 19.00 4.45 0.75
CA ARG A 20 18.27 5.13 -0.31
C ARG A 20 17.21 6.09 0.20
N ILE A 21 16.59 5.79 1.34
CA ILE A 21 15.56 6.63 1.97
C ILE A 21 16.13 7.58 3.03
N ALA A 22 17.43 7.48 3.32
CA ALA A 22 18.09 8.37 4.27
C ALA A 22 17.90 9.84 3.89
N GLY A 23 17.47 10.65 4.86
CA GLY A 23 17.20 12.08 4.62
C GLY A 23 15.77 12.41 4.20
N TYR A 24 14.94 11.43 3.87
CA TYR A 24 13.51 11.65 3.63
C TYR A 24 12.72 11.44 4.93
N ARG A 25 11.91 12.43 5.30
CA ARG A 25 11.04 12.35 6.49
C ARG A 25 9.64 11.82 6.17
N ASP A 26 9.20 12.01 4.95
CA ASP A 26 7.91 11.52 4.47
C ASP A 26 8.12 10.37 3.50
N ILE A 27 7.66 9.18 3.88
CA ILE A 27 7.75 7.96 3.07
C ILE A 27 6.35 7.50 2.74
N LEU A 28 5.98 7.70 1.47
CA LEU A 28 4.72 7.20 0.92
C LEU A 28 4.90 5.77 0.43
N MET A 29 3.96 4.89 0.79
CA MET A 29 3.80 3.56 0.19
C MET A 29 2.43 3.44 -0.46
N ASP A 30 2.40 3.18 -1.77
CA ASP A 30 1.18 3.00 -2.56
C ASP A 30 1.02 1.51 -2.89
N ILE A 31 0.04 0.85 -2.24
CA ILE A 31 -0.20 -0.59 -2.36
C ILE A 31 -1.19 -0.85 -3.49
N GLY A 32 -0.83 -1.72 -4.43
CA GLY A 32 -1.59 -1.92 -5.66
C GLY A 32 -1.44 -0.72 -6.59
N THR A 33 -0.20 -0.22 -6.74
CA THR A 33 0.08 1.03 -7.46
C THR A 33 -0.26 1.00 -8.96
N GLY A 34 -0.51 -0.20 -9.52
CA GLY A 34 -0.84 -0.38 -10.92
C GLY A 34 0.24 0.18 -11.84
N ASP A 35 -0.13 1.11 -12.72
CA ASP A 35 0.79 1.74 -13.67
C ASP A 35 1.78 2.74 -13.04
N GLY A 36 1.79 2.88 -11.72
CA GLY A 36 2.74 3.70 -10.97
C GLY A 36 2.64 5.22 -11.18
N ARG A 37 1.61 5.67 -11.88
CA ARG A 37 1.42 7.10 -12.18
C ARG A 37 1.32 7.95 -10.92
N TYR A 38 0.58 7.47 -9.91
CA TYR A 38 0.41 8.16 -8.64
C TYR A 38 1.75 8.40 -7.95
N VAL A 39 2.53 7.34 -7.77
CA VAL A 39 3.86 7.39 -7.15
C VAL A 39 4.80 8.37 -7.88
N ARG A 40 4.86 8.29 -9.22
CA ARG A 40 5.67 9.22 -10.02
C ARG A 40 5.25 10.68 -9.85
N THR A 41 3.95 10.94 -9.81
CA THR A 41 3.43 12.31 -9.68
C THR A 41 3.73 12.86 -8.29
N VAL A 42 3.52 12.07 -7.23
CA VAL A 42 3.85 12.48 -5.86
C VAL A 42 5.36 12.74 -5.72
N ALA A 43 6.20 11.82 -6.20
CA ALA A 43 7.65 11.98 -6.11
C ALA A 43 8.17 13.22 -6.85
N ARG A 44 7.60 13.55 -8.02
CA ARG A 44 7.95 14.76 -8.77
C ARG A 44 7.48 16.04 -8.09
N GLY A 45 6.27 16.00 -7.52
CA GLY A 45 5.66 17.16 -6.88
C GLY A 45 6.21 17.46 -5.48
N CYS A 46 6.82 16.46 -4.82
CA CYS A 46 7.35 16.60 -3.46
C CYS A 46 8.76 15.99 -3.35
N PRO A 47 9.82 16.75 -3.69
CA PRO A 47 11.20 16.25 -3.64
C PRO A 47 11.69 15.84 -2.24
N SER A 48 11.03 16.30 -1.18
CA SER A 48 11.34 15.95 0.21
C SER A 48 10.69 14.63 0.68
N SER A 49 9.78 14.06 -0.12
CA SER A 49 9.16 12.76 0.14
C SER A 49 9.81 11.67 -0.70
N PHE A 50 9.88 10.46 -0.16
CA PHE A 50 10.23 9.25 -0.91
C PHE A 50 8.98 8.43 -1.17
N ALA A 51 8.74 8.03 -2.42
CA ALA A 51 7.53 7.31 -2.80
C ALA A 51 7.86 5.89 -3.28
N ILE A 52 7.19 4.89 -2.69
CA ILE A 52 7.35 3.48 -3.03
C ILE A 52 6.03 2.96 -3.60
N GLY A 53 6.06 2.50 -4.85
CA GLY A 53 4.92 1.83 -5.50
C GLY A 53 5.07 0.33 -5.41
N ILE A 54 4.06 -0.36 -4.93
CA ILE A 54 4.04 -1.82 -4.74
C ILE A 54 2.94 -2.41 -5.60
N ASP A 55 3.27 -3.37 -6.45
CA ASP A 55 2.29 -4.10 -7.27
C ASP A 55 2.80 -5.52 -7.54
N ALA A 56 1.88 -6.49 -7.58
CA ALA A 56 2.22 -7.88 -7.89
C ALA A 56 2.50 -8.08 -9.39
N CYS A 57 1.90 -7.25 -10.25
CA CYS A 57 2.06 -7.34 -11.70
C CYS A 57 3.28 -6.54 -12.16
N ARG A 58 4.36 -7.25 -12.42
CA ARG A 58 5.62 -6.68 -12.94
C ARG A 58 5.42 -5.83 -14.19
N GLU A 59 4.52 -6.24 -15.07
CA GLU A 59 4.23 -5.57 -16.34
C GLU A 59 3.70 -4.16 -16.12
N ASN A 60 2.85 -3.97 -15.12
CA ASN A 60 2.30 -2.67 -14.76
C ASN A 60 3.40 -1.67 -14.38
N LEU A 61 4.42 -2.14 -13.67
CA LEU A 61 5.50 -1.29 -13.12
C LEU A 61 6.54 -0.87 -14.16
N ARG A 62 6.68 -1.59 -15.28
CA ARG A 62 7.76 -1.37 -16.26
C ARG A 62 7.84 0.05 -16.79
N GLY A 63 6.68 0.64 -17.12
CA GLY A 63 6.62 2.00 -17.68
C GLY A 63 7.01 3.06 -16.67
N ALA A 64 6.40 3.00 -15.49
CA ALA A 64 6.64 3.98 -14.44
C ALA A 64 8.07 3.92 -13.89
N SER A 65 8.61 2.72 -13.73
CA SER A 65 9.93 2.52 -13.13
C SER A 65 11.08 2.96 -14.03
N ARG A 66 10.91 2.94 -15.38
CA ARG A 66 11.95 3.37 -16.32
C ARG A 66 12.35 4.83 -16.13
N ASP A 67 11.34 5.70 -15.96
CA ASP A 67 11.52 7.15 -15.85
C ASP A 67 11.20 7.63 -14.43
N ALA A 68 11.47 6.79 -13.45
CA ALA A 68 11.21 7.10 -12.05
C ALA A 68 12.15 8.24 -11.57
N PRO A 69 11.63 9.24 -10.85
CA PRO A 69 12.49 10.19 -10.18
C PRO A 69 13.34 9.50 -9.10
N ARG A 70 14.45 10.17 -8.70
CA ARG A 70 15.40 9.57 -7.74
C ARG A 70 14.77 9.22 -6.37
N ASN A 71 13.75 9.96 -5.99
CA ASN A 71 12.95 9.75 -4.78
C ASN A 71 11.73 8.83 -5.00
N ALA A 72 11.81 7.93 -5.97
CA ALA A 72 10.81 6.90 -6.20
C ALA A 72 11.44 5.50 -6.34
N LEU A 73 10.70 4.48 -5.91
CA LEU A 73 11.07 3.08 -6.01
C LEU A 73 9.83 2.25 -6.38
N PHE A 74 10.02 1.24 -7.24
CA PHE A 74 8.96 0.30 -7.58
C PHE A 74 9.34 -1.11 -7.15
N VAL A 75 8.43 -1.75 -6.39
CA VAL A 75 8.63 -3.05 -5.75
C VAL A 75 7.62 -4.05 -6.31
N ILE A 76 8.11 -5.21 -6.73
CA ILE A 76 7.27 -6.32 -7.16
C ILE A 76 6.92 -7.13 -5.91
N ALA A 77 5.67 -7.02 -5.44
CA ALA A 77 5.21 -7.80 -4.30
C ALA A 77 3.69 -7.95 -4.29
N ASN A 78 3.23 -9.09 -3.78
CA ASN A 78 1.82 -9.31 -3.48
C ASN A 78 1.44 -8.54 -2.20
N ALA A 79 0.30 -7.86 -2.22
CA ALA A 79 -0.21 -7.12 -1.06
C ALA A 79 -0.45 -8.03 0.17
N LEU A 80 -0.74 -9.32 -0.05
CA LEU A 80 -0.91 -10.32 1.02
C LEU A 80 0.42 -10.87 1.56
N ALA A 81 1.55 -10.49 0.96
CA ALA A 81 2.89 -10.92 1.35
C ALA A 81 3.89 -9.77 1.17
N LEU A 82 3.66 -8.67 1.89
CA LEU A 82 4.48 -7.47 1.80
C LEU A 82 5.91 -7.72 2.32
N PRO A 83 6.93 -7.21 1.63
CA PRO A 83 8.33 -7.43 2.01
C PRO A 83 8.64 -6.88 3.41
N ARG A 84 9.36 -7.69 4.20
CA ARG A 84 9.77 -7.30 5.56
C ARG A 84 10.71 -6.09 5.61
N GLU A 85 11.43 -5.83 4.52
CA GLU A 85 12.32 -4.69 4.38
C GLU A 85 11.58 -3.35 4.43
N LEU A 86 10.26 -3.35 4.21
CA LEU A 86 9.41 -2.15 4.23
C LEU A 86 8.80 -1.87 5.62
N ARG A 87 9.00 -2.75 6.60
CA ARG A 87 8.37 -2.65 7.92
C ARG A 87 8.79 -1.39 8.66
N GLY A 88 7.81 -0.70 9.24
CA GLY A 88 8.01 0.48 10.09
C GLY A 88 8.53 1.71 9.34
N LEU A 89 8.42 1.75 8.01
CA LEU A 89 8.97 2.85 7.22
C LEU A 89 7.90 3.85 6.75
N ALA A 90 6.65 3.44 6.60
CA ALA A 90 5.62 4.29 6.02
C ALA A 90 5.14 5.37 7.00
N THR A 91 5.26 6.64 6.61
CA THR A 91 4.54 7.75 7.23
C THR A 91 3.18 7.93 6.60
N ARG A 92 3.03 7.47 5.36
CA ARG A 92 1.80 7.56 4.59
C ARG A 92 1.62 6.33 3.72
N ILE A 93 0.43 5.71 3.81
CA ILE A 93 0.06 4.54 3.01
C ILE A 93 -1.16 4.92 2.17
N THR A 94 -1.14 4.57 0.89
CA THR A 94 -2.28 4.77 0.00
C THR A 94 -2.67 3.45 -0.66
N ILE A 95 -3.99 3.27 -0.87
CA ILE A 95 -4.58 2.19 -1.65
C ILE A 95 -5.56 2.83 -2.61
N ASN A 96 -5.17 2.94 -3.87
CA ASN A 96 -5.90 3.72 -4.85
C ASN A 96 -6.73 2.85 -5.78
N PHE A 97 -8.05 2.85 -5.61
CA PHE A 97 -9.02 2.18 -6.49
C PHE A 97 -8.72 0.68 -6.69
N PRO A 98 -8.60 -0.08 -5.58
CA PRO A 98 -8.26 -1.50 -5.64
C PRO A 98 -9.31 -2.32 -6.39
N TRP A 99 -8.86 -3.41 -7.02
CA TRP A 99 -9.64 -4.42 -7.71
C TRP A 99 -9.21 -5.83 -7.28
N GLY A 100 -10.05 -6.82 -7.64
CA GLY A 100 -9.72 -8.24 -7.46
C GLY A 100 -9.31 -8.59 -6.03
N SER A 101 -8.20 -9.31 -5.88
CA SER A 101 -7.74 -9.83 -4.59
C SER A 101 -7.44 -8.76 -3.54
N LEU A 102 -6.93 -7.59 -3.96
CA LEU A 102 -6.66 -6.49 -3.02
C LEU A 102 -7.95 -5.88 -2.46
N LEU A 103 -8.99 -5.71 -3.30
CA LEU A 103 -10.30 -5.26 -2.83
C LEU A 103 -10.96 -6.31 -1.95
N ALA A 104 -10.89 -7.60 -2.34
CA ALA A 104 -11.42 -8.70 -1.55
C ALA A 104 -10.76 -8.74 -0.16
N ALA A 105 -9.44 -8.63 -0.07
CA ALA A 105 -8.71 -8.60 1.20
C ALA A 105 -9.16 -7.46 2.13
N LEU A 106 -9.44 -6.28 1.56
CA LEU A 106 -9.99 -5.14 2.32
C LEU A 106 -11.42 -5.40 2.80
N LEU A 107 -12.29 -5.99 1.96
CA LEU A 107 -13.69 -6.26 2.26
C LEU A 107 -13.87 -7.44 3.24
N ASP A 108 -13.00 -8.43 3.16
CA ASP A 108 -13.07 -9.63 3.99
C ASP A 108 -12.29 -9.51 5.30
N GLY A 109 -11.44 -8.50 5.41
CA GLY A 109 -10.60 -8.32 6.59
C GLY A 109 -9.46 -9.34 6.65
N ASP A 110 -8.84 -9.65 5.50
CA ASP A 110 -7.80 -10.68 5.38
C ASP A 110 -6.68 -10.47 6.41
N PRO A 111 -6.36 -11.47 7.24
CA PRO A 111 -5.37 -11.31 8.32
C PRO A 111 -3.94 -11.14 7.79
N ALA A 112 -3.57 -11.77 6.68
CA ALA A 112 -2.23 -11.60 6.11
C ALA A 112 -2.04 -10.18 5.56
N PHE A 113 -3.09 -9.65 4.90
CA PHE A 113 -3.08 -8.27 4.44
C PHE A 113 -3.04 -7.28 5.63
N ARG A 114 -3.87 -7.50 6.68
CA ARG A 114 -3.83 -6.70 7.91
C ARG A 114 -2.43 -6.65 8.50
N ASP A 115 -1.81 -7.81 8.72
CA ASP A 115 -0.51 -7.91 9.37
C ASP A 115 0.59 -7.23 8.55
N GLY A 116 0.54 -7.38 7.23
CA GLY A 116 1.42 -6.68 6.30
C GLY A 116 1.23 -5.16 6.35
N LEU A 117 -0.03 -4.69 6.25
CA LEU A 117 -0.37 -3.26 6.26
C LEU A 117 0.05 -2.57 7.56
N VAL A 118 -0.30 -3.17 8.70
CA VAL A 118 0.07 -2.66 10.03
C VAL A 118 1.58 -2.65 10.21
N ALA A 119 2.27 -3.68 9.72
CA ALA A 119 3.73 -3.75 9.83
C ALA A 119 4.46 -2.65 9.03
N LEU A 120 3.87 -2.08 7.98
CA LEU A 120 4.47 -0.97 7.24
C LEU A 120 4.43 0.35 8.00
N ALA A 121 3.38 0.56 8.81
CA ALA A 121 3.05 1.85 9.39
C ALA A 121 4.02 2.26 10.51
N GLN A 122 4.52 3.49 10.44
CA GLN A 122 5.09 4.17 11.60
C GLN A 122 4.00 4.63 12.57
N PRO A 123 4.30 4.85 13.84
CA PRO A 123 3.38 5.55 14.74
C PRO A 123 2.94 6.89 14.14
N GLY A 124 1.63 7.12 14.07
CA GLY A 124 1.05 8.30 13.44
C GLY A 124 0.91 8.25 11.93
N ALA A 125 1.25 7.14 11.27
CA ALA A 125 1.14 7.00 9.82
C ALA A 125 -0.30 7.21 9.33
N ALA A 126 -0.46 8.00 8.27
CA ALA A 126 -1.73 8.18 7.58
C ALA A 126 -2.01 7.02 6.63
N LEU A 127 -3.26 6.53 6.62
CA LEU A 127 -3.78 5.58 5.65
C LEU A 127 -4.91 6.22 4.86
N GLU A 128 -4.81 6.22 3.54
CA GLU A 128 -5.84 6.71 2.64
C GLU A 128 -6.27 5.61 1.67
N ILE A 129 -7.55 5.26 1.67
CA ILE A 129 -8.14 4.28 0.75
C ILE A 129 -9.14 4.97 -0.15
N ARG A 130 -8.99 4.83 -1.45
CA ARG A 130 -9.93 5.34 -2.46
C ARG A 130 -10.56 4.19 -3.20
N LEU A 131 -11.88 4.19 -3.28
CA LEU A 131 -12.68 3.07 -3.77
C LEU A 131 -13.40 3.42 -5.06
N ASN A 132 -13.46 2.45 -5.95
CA ASN A 132 -14.17 2.52 -7.21
C ASN A 132 -15.57 1.92 -7.05
N ARG A 133 -16.60 2.67 -7.42
CA ARG A 133 -17.98 2.22 -7.43
C ARG A 133 -18.17 0.91 -8.20
N GLY A 134 -17.58 0.80 -9.40
CA GLY A 134 -17.71 -0.39 -10.23
C GLY A 134 -17.11 -1.63 -9.59
N ALA A 135 -15.93 -1.50 -8.98
CA ALA A 135 -15.27 -2.59 -8.27
C ALA A 135 -16.08 -3.07 -7.06
N LEU A 136 -16.67 -2.13 -6.31
CA LEU A 136 -17.54 -2.48 -5.18
C LEU A 136 -18.83 -3.17 -5.63
N ALA A 137 -19.44 -2.70 -6.73
CA ALA A 137 -20.65 -3.31 -7.29
C ALA A 137 -20.37 -4.74 -7.79
N GLU A 138 -19.23 -4.98 -8.43
CA GLU A 138 -18.79 -6.31 -8.86
C GLU A 138 -18.55 -7.25 -7.67
N ALA A 139 -18.09 -6.70 -6.54
CA ALA A 139 -17.94 -7.42 -5.28
C ALA A 139 -19.28 -7.58 -4.50
N GLY A 140 -20.41 -7.16 -5.05
CA GLY A 140 -21.74 -7.32 -4.45
C GLY A 140 -22.11 -6.23 -3.43
N TYR A 141 -21.41 -5.11 -3.40
CA TYR A 141 -21.66 -4.02 -2.45
C TYR A 141 -22.18 -2.76 -3.13
N THR A 142 -23.12 -2.05 -2.48
CA THR A 142 -23.31 -0.65 -2.81
C THR A 142 -22.03 0.12 -2.44
N PRO A 143 -21.71 1.22 -3.14
CA PRO A 143 -20.47 1.97 -2.88
C PRO A 143 -20.36 2.44 -1.43
N GLU A 144 -21.45 2.91 -0.85
CA GLU A 144 -21.50 3.34 0.55
C GLU A 144 -21.31 2.18 1.52
N ALA A 145 -22.04 1.07 1.33
CA ALA A 145 -21.93 -0.10 2.18
C ALA A 145 -20.51 -0.70 2.17
N GLY A 146 -19.88 -0.79 0.98
CA GLY A 146 -18.50 -1.24 0.86
C GLY A 146 -17.50 -0.32 1.57
N ALA A 147 -17.66 1.00 1.40
CA ALA A 147 -16.81 1.97 2.08
C ALA A 147 -16.96 1.91 3.61
N MET A 148 -18.20 1.81 4.10
CA MET A 148 -18.47 1.67 5.54
C MET A 148 -17.93 0.36 6.11
N ARG A 149 -18.04 -0.75 5.35
CA ARG A 149 -17.46 -2.05 5.74
C ARG A 149 -15.94 -1.95 5.88
N ILE A 150 -15.24 -1.39 4.90
CA ILE A 150 -13.78 -1.22 4.95
C ILE A 150 -13.39 -0.31 6.12
N ALA A 151 -14.14 0.76 6.40
CA ALA A 151 -13.89 1.63 7.54
C ALA A 151 -14.04 0.90 8.87
N ARG A 152 -15.03 0.00 9.01
CA ARG A 152 -15.20 -0.84 10.19
C ARG A 152 -14.02 -1.80 10.36
N ILE A 153 -13.63 -2.49 9.30
CA ILE A 153 -12.50 -3.43 9.30
C ILE A 153 -11.19 -2.71 9.65
N ALA A 154 -10.92 -1.53 9.08
CA ALA A 154 -9.73 -0.76 9.41
C ALA A 154 -9.69 -0.37 10.90
N ARG A 155 -10.84 -0.06 11.53
CA ARG A 155 -10.93 0.15 12.99
C ARG A 155 -10.64 -1.13 13.79
N GLU A 156 -11.16 -2.28 13.34
CA GLU A 156 -10.87 -3.59 13.95
C GLU A 156 -9.37 -3.93 13.86
N TRP A 157 -8.68 -3.43 12.83
CA TRP A 157 -7.22 -3.53 12.69
C TRP A 157 -6.43 -2.56 13.57
N GLY A 158 -7.11 -1.64 14.25
CA GLY A 158 -6.49 -0.67 15.17
C GLY A 158 -6.28 0.72 14.60
N PHE A 159 -6.73 1.01 13.37
CA PHE A 159 -6.67 2.36 12.82
C PHE A 159 -7.78 3.26 13.38
N HIS A 160 -7.46 4.50 13.67
CA HIS A 160 -8.45 5.56 13.89
C HIS A 160 -8.99 6.02 12.54
N THR A 161 -10.23 5.69 12.22
CA THR A 161 -10.84 6.00 10.92
C THR A 161 -11.80 7.17 11.00
N GLY A 162 -11.74 8.05 10.00
CA GLY A 162 -12.79 9.00 9.70
C GLY A 162 -14.05 8.32 9.11
N ARG A 163 -15.09 9.11 8.86
CA ARG A 163 -16.25 8.67 8.09
C ARG A 163 -15.86 8.64 6.60
N PRO A 164 -16.20 7.57 5.86
CA PRO A 164 -16.00 7.57 4.42
C PRO A 164 -16.74 8.73 3.74
N ALA A 165 -16.10 9.36 2.76
CA ALA A 165 -16.63 10.48 2.01
C ALA A 165 -16.79 10.12 0.53
N ARG A 166 -17.87 10.60 -0.08
CA ARG A 166 -18.07 10.47 -1.53
C ARG A 166 -17.12 11.40 -2.28
N LEU A 167 -16.52 10.90 -3.35
CA LEU A 167 -15.73 11.67 -4.32
C LEU A 167 -16.58 11.89 -5.56
N ASP A 168 -16.82 13.14 -5.89
CA ASP A 168 -17.44 13.56 -7.15
C ASP A 168 -16.39 13.72 -8.27
N ALA A 169 -16.83 14.19 -9.44
CA ALA A 169 -15.96 14.40 -10.60
C ALA A 169 -14.81 15.38 -10.31
N GLU A 170 -15.07 16.44 -9.55
CA GLU A 170 -14.09 17.47 -9.24
C GLU A 170 -13.02 16.90 -8.31
N ALA A 171 -13.44 16.26 -7.22
CA ALA A 171 -12.54 15.58 -6.29
C ALA A 171 -11.70 14.51 -6.97
N LEU A 172 -12.31 13.70 -7.86
CA LEU A 172 -11.59 12.65 -8.60
C LEU A 172 -10.48 13.21 -9.52
N ARG A 173 -10.67 14.42 -10.11
CA ARG A 173 -9.64 15.06 -10.97
C ARG A 173 -8.37 15.43 -10.20
N LEU A 174 -8.46 15.61 -8.89
CA LEU A 174 -7.31 15.95 -8.06
C LEU A 174 -6.35 14.77 -7.85
N TYR A 175 -6.81 13.53 -8.09
CA TYR A 175 -5.98 12.34 -7.91
C TYR A 175 -5.29 11.93 -9.20
N PRO A 176 -3.94 11.92 -9.24
CA PRO A 176 -3.17 11.63 -10.45
C PRO A 176 -3.06 10.12 -10.72
N THR A 177 -4.18 9.39 -10.70
CA THR A 177 -4.24 7.96 -11.04
C THR A 177 -4.98 7.77 -12.36
N THR A 178 -4.69 6.68 -13.06
CA THR A 178 -5.42 6.32 -14.28
C THR A 178 -6.89 6.03 -13.99
N TRP A 179 -7.19 5.39 -12.86
CA TRP A 179 -8.57 5.10 -12.45
C TRP A 179 -9.34 6.34 -12.04
N ALA A 180 -8.76 7.27 -11.29
CA ALA A 180 -9.42 8.52 -10.94
C ALA A 180 -9.82 9.31 -12.20
N ARG A 181 -8.92 9.38 -13.19
CA ARG A 181 -9.24 10.01 -14.49
C ARG A 181 -10.39 9.31 -15.21
N ARG A 182 -10.34 7.98 -15.31
CA ARG A 182 -11.43 7.21 -15.95
C ARG A 182 -12.77 7.43 -15.26
N LEU A 183 -12.79 7.45 -13.91
CA LEU A 183 -14.00 7.73 -13.14
C LEU A 183 -14.47 9.17 -13.31
N ALA A 184 -13.58 10.16 -13.25
CA ALA A 184 -13.92 11.57 -13.34
C ALA A 184 -14.59 11.96 -14.68
N TYR A 185 -14.22 11.28 -15.76
CA TYR A 185 -14.75 11.52 -17.10
C TYR A 185 -15.73 10.43 -17.56
N GLY A 186 -16.10 9.51 -16.68
CA GLY A 186 -17.13 8.49 -16.95
C GLY A 186 -18.56 9.05 -16.90
N ARG A 187 -19.52 8.20 -17.27
CA ARG A 187 -20.96 8.59 -17.27
C ARG A 187 -21.51 8.90 -15.87
N ASP A 188 -20.92 8.30 -14.84
CA ASP A 188 -21.33 8.48 -13.44
C ASP A 188 -20.07 8.60 -12.58
N PRO A 189 -19.51 9.81 -12.47
CA PRO A 189 -18.29 10.06 -11.72
C PRO A 189 -18.55 9.92 -10.22
N CYS A 190 -18.24 8.76 -9.68
CA CYS A 190 -18.41 8.45 -8.27
C CYS A 190 -17.30 7.55 -7.76
N GLY A 191 -16.61 7.99 -6.73
CA GLY A 191 -15.70 7.23 -5.90
C GLY A 191 -16.00 7.46 -4.42
N TRP A 192 -15.28 6.77 -3.57
CA TRP A 192 -15.31 6.96 -2.13
C TRP A 192 -13.89 7.05 -1.59
N SER A 193 -13.71 7.84 -0.54
CA SER A 193 -12.43 7.94 0.18
C SER A 193 -12.64 7.62 1.65
N LEU A 194 -11.64 6.97 2.23
CA LEU A 194 -11.50 6.73 3.65
C LEU A 194 -10.13 7.23 4.09
N ALA A 195 -10.09 8.11 5.08
CA ALA A 195 -8.89 8.52 5.77
C ALA A 195 -8.83 7.86 7.14
N ALA A 196 -7.65 7.36 7.49
CA ALA A 196 -7.39 6.74 8.78
C ALA A 196 -5.97 7.05 9.25
N THR A 197 -5.70 6.86 10.54
CA THR A 197 -4.38 7.10 11.13
C THR A 197 -3.99 5.93 12.03
N TRP A 198 -2.75 5.47 11.94
CA TRP A 198 -2.19 4.51 12.87
C TRP A 198 -1.88 5.20 14.21
N PRO A 199 -2.23 4.63 15.38
CA PRO A 199 -2.01 5.29 16.68
C PRO A 199 -0.54 5.61 16.95
N LEU A 200 -0.26 6.72 17.64
CA LEU A 200 1.09 7.10 18.05
C LEU A 200 1.72 6.11 19.05
N GLY A 201 0.90 5.44 19.87
CA GLY A 201 1.33 4.42 20.85
C GLY A 201 1.18 2.98 20.34
N GLY A 202 0.84 2.79 19.09
CA GLY A 202 0.71 1.46 18.48
C GLY A 202 2.09 0.82 18.32
N ALA A 203 2.47 -0.04 19.26
CA ALA A 203 3.60 -0.94 19.01
C ALA A 203 3.24 -1.82 17.79
N PRO A 204 4.16 -2.02 16.82
CA PRO A 204 4.00 -3.08 15.87
C PRO A 204 3.80 -4.37 16.64
N ASN A 205 2.73 -5.10 16.35
CA ASN A 205 2.36 -6.31 17.06
C ASN A 205 3.58 -7.26 17.06
N ALA A 206 4.28 -7.34 18.18
CA ALA A 206 5.45 -8.21 18.40
C ALA A 206 5.00 -9.68 18.61
N GLY A 207 3.94 -10.09 17.91
CA GLY A 207 3.37 -11.42 17.96
C GLY A 207 3.70 -12.23 16.72
N ASN A 208 4.91 -12.72 16.62
CA ASN A 208 5.34 -14.07 16.23
C ASN A 208 6.85 -14.07 16.01
N VAL A 209 7.57 -14.19 17.11
CA VAL A 209 8.92 -14.77 17.06
C VAL A 209 8.72 -16.25 16.74
N TYR A 210 8.94 -16.65 15.49
CA TYR A 210 9.11 -18.06 15.18
C TYR A 210 10.33 -18.57 15.97
N PRO A 211 10.20 -19.63 16.78
CA PRO A 211 11.36 -20.18 17.49
C PRO A 211 12.36 -20.67 16.45
N GLU A 212 13.58 -20.14 16.53
CA GLU A 212 14.72 -20.74 15.86
C GLU A 212 14.81 -22.21 16.27
N GLN A 213 14.72 -23.11 15.30
CA GLN A 213 15.04 -24.52 15.51
C GLN A 213 16.56 -24.60 15.75
N SER A 214 16.91 -24.57 17.02
CA SER A 214 18.25 -24.91 17.46
C SER A 214 18.51 -26.39 17.16
N GLY A 215 19.22 -26.64 16.07
CA GLY A 215 19.77 -27.94 15.72
C GLY A 215 20.70 -28.42 16.85
N ARG A 216 20.20 -29.28 17.70
CA ARG A 216 21.06 -30.09 18.61
C ARG A 216 21.77 -31.14 17.79
N GLY A 217 23.09 -30.99 17.72
CA GLY A 217 23.99 -32.00 17.21
C GLY A 217 23.86 -33.30 18.00
N LEU A 218 23.67 -34.37 17.27
CA LEU A 218 23.82 -35.74 17.74
C LEU A 218 25.34 -36.02 17.92
N LEU A 219 25.75 -36.11 19.15
CA LEU A 219 27.01 -36.81 19.52
C LEU A 219 26.73 -38.31 19.41
N ALA A 220 27.49 -38.99 18.59
CA ALA A 220 27.57 -40.45 18.60
C ALA A 220 28.45 -40.92 19.76
N PRO A 221 28.08 -41.99 20.44
CA PRO A 221 29.00 -42.68 21.39
C PRO A 221 29.93 -43.64 20.68
N SER A 222 31.08 -43.74 21.20
CA SER A 222 32.21 -44.69 20.98
C SER A 222 31.83 -46.15 20.82
#